data_3504183f90ae45f90c14deb828da4c33
#
_entry.id   3504183f90ae45f90c14deb828da4c33
#
_cell.length_a   1.000
_cell.length_b   1.000
_cell.length_c   1.000
_cell.angle_alpha   90.00
_cell.angle_beta   90.00
_cell.angle_gamma   90.00
#
_symmetry.space_group_name_H-M   'P 1'
#
loop_
_entity.id
_entity.type
_entity.pdbx_description
1 polymer ?
#
loop_
_entity_poly.entity_id
_entity_poly.type
_entity_poly.pdbx_seq_one_letter_code
_entity_poly.pdbx_strand_id
1 'polypeptide(L)'
;YQVYNPKAVVEVMTWNKYQSYWSETGTYESIVPMINMNFDGLKTAMIELLAGGSVKVDTSTFQNDMINFSDKDDVLTYLIHLGYLGYDQQQETAFVPNEEIRLELTKAVKRKKWNEWISFQRESDALLDATLDGDAESVAEKIEEIHMAYTSVIQYHDENSLSSVLTIAYLSAVSYTHLTL
;
A
#
# COMPACT_ATOMS: atom_id res chain seq x y z
N TYR A 1 16.03 -3.98 -12.04
CA TYR A 1 17.05 -4.65 -11.20
C TYR A 1 16.38 -5.13 -9.92
N GLN A 2 16.58 -6.42 -9.56
CA GLN A 2 16.16 -6.92 -8.25
C GLN A 2 17.27 -6.58 -7.25
N VAL A 3 16.92 -5.85 -6.21
CA VAL A 3 17.86 -5.46 -5.14
C VAL A 3 17.39 -6.11 -3.85
N TYR A 4 18.27 -6.82 -3.19
CA TYR A 4 17.99 -7.49 -1.92
C TYR A 4 18.62 -6.73 -0.76
N ASN A 5 17.93 -6.68 0.38
CA ASN A 5 18.49 -6.12 1.60
C ASN A 5 19.65 -7.01 2.08
N PRO A 6 20.85 -6.46 2.31
CA PRO A 6 22.02 -7.24 2.75
C PRO A 6 21.76 -8.04 4.04
N LYS A 7 21.02 -7.47 5.01
CA LYS A 7 20.66 -8.18 6.25
C LYS A 7 19.77 -9.39 5.96
N ALA A 8 18.76 -9.25 5.09
CA ALA A 8 17.90 -10.36 4.72
C ALA A 8 18.69 -11.50 4.07
N VAL A 9 19.68 -11.19 3.22
CA VAL A 9 20.57 -12.20 2.61
C VAL A 9 21.36 -12.92 3.66
N VAL A 10 21.97 -12.21 4.60
CA VAL A 10 22.77 -12.81 5.71
C VAL A 10 21.91 -13.73 6.58
N GLU A 11 20.69 -13.28 6.93
CA GLU A 11 19.77 -14.06 7.77
C GLU A 11 19.30 -15.34 7.05
N VAL A 12 18.94 -15.24 5.76
CA VAL A 12 18.62 -16.43 4.95
C VAL A 12 19.78 -17.42 4.93
N MET A 13 20.99 -16.93 4.72
CA MET A 13 22.19 -17.81 4.69
C MET A 13 22.50 -18.43 6.05
N THR A 14 22.22 -17.69 7.14
CA THR A 14 22.48 -18.17 8.51
C THR A 14 21.47 -19.23 8.95
N TRP A 15 20.19 -18.99 8.68
CA TRP A 15 19.10 -19.82 9.17
C TRP A 15 18.56 -20.82 8.15
N ASN A 16 19.03 -20.74 6.89
CA ASN A 16 18.56 -21.54 5.76
C ASN A 16 17.02 -21.54 5.62
N LYS A 17 16.42 -20.38 5.90
CA LYS A 17 14.96 -20.19 5.88
C LYS A 17 14.61 -18.95 5.07
N TYR A 18 13.73 -19.12 4.07
CA TYR A 18 13.20 -18.01 3.29
C TYR A 18 11.99 -17.43 4.00
N GLN A 19 12.13 -16.21 4.52
CA GLN A 19 11.07 -15.44 5.15
C GLN A 19 11.42 -13.95 5.11
N SER A 20 10.47 -13.07 5.44
CA SER A 20 10.77 -11.64 5.60
C SER A 20 11.59 -11.39 6.86
N TYR A 21 12.68 -10.65 6.73
CA TYR A 21 13.54 -10.21 7.83
C TYR A 21 13.50 -8.69 8.05
N TRP A 22 12.62 -7.97 7.33
CA TRP A 22 12.50 -6.52 7.44
C TRP A 22 11.94 -6.05 8.78
N SER A 23 10.99 -6.81 9.35
CA SER A 23 10.36 -6.50 10.63
C SER A 23 11.29 -6.53 11.84
N GLU A 24 12.46 -7.12 11.70
CA GLU A 24 13.50 -7.19 12.74
C GLU A 24 14.46 -5.98 12.71
N THR A 25 14.22 -5.01 11.81
CA THR A 25 14.99 -3.78 11.75
C THR A 25 14.35 -2.72 12.64
N GLY A 26 15.16 -2.00 13.45
CA GLY A 26 14.66 -0.88 14.27
C GLY A 26 13.97 0.23 13.47
N THR A 27 14.23 0.27 12.16
CA THR A 27 13.59 1.20 11.22
C THR A 27 12.09 0.92 11.08
N TYR A 28 11.66 -0.35 11.15
CA TYR A 28 10.24 -0.70 11.07
C TYR A 28 9.43 -0.10 12.22
N GLU A 29 9.94 -0.13 13.44
CA GLU A 29 9.24 0.44 14.60
C GLU A 29 9.10 1.96 14.49
N SER A 30 10.01 2.63 13.81
CA SER A 30 9.96 4.08 13.62
C SER A 30 8.93 4.53 12.58
N ILE A 31 8.60 3.71 11.58
CA ILE A 31 7.63 4.08 10.54
C ILE A 31 6.17 3.88 10.98
N VAL A 32 5.90 2.95 11.91
CA VAL A 32 4.53 2.67 12.38
C VAL A 32 3.82 3.90 12.95
N PRO A 33 4.43 4.76 13.77
CA PRO A 33 3.82 6.01 14.20
C PRO A 33 3.48 6.95 13.04
N MET A 34 4.36 7.02 12.02
CA MET A 34 4.23 7.95 10.89
C MET A 34 3.06 7.61 10.00
N ILE A 35 2.95 6.34 9.55
CA ILE A 35 1.79 5.90 8.75
C ILE A 35 0.46 6.00 9.51
N ASN A 36 0.50 6.13 10.82
CA ASN A 36 -0.67 6.30 11.67
C ASN A 36 -0.94 7.76 12.06
N MET A 37 -0.22 8.73 11.50
CA MET A 37 -0.53 10.15 11.66
C MET A 37 -1.87 10.47 10.99
N ASN A 38 -2.62 11.37 11.61
CA ASN A 38 -3.95 11.72 11.12
C ASN A 38 -3.90 12.88 10.11
N PHE A 39 -3.06 12.72 9.07
CA PHE A 39 -3.03 13.66 7.95
C PHE A 39 -4.13 13.32 6.95
N ASP A 40 -4.76 14.36 6.41
CA ASP A 40 -5.79 14.21 5.39
C ASP A 40 -5.22 13.50 4.15
N GLY A 41 -5.94 12.48 3.69
CA GLY A 41 -5.55 11.66 2.54
C GLY A 41 -4.42 10.64 2.78
N LEU A 42 -3.71 10.65 3.92
CA LEU A 42 -2.62 9.69 4.17
C LEU A 42 -3.11 8.24 4.20
N LYS A 43 -4.23 7.97 4.88
CA LYS A 43 -4.79 6.62 4.95
C LYS A 43 -5.21 6.11 3.56
N THR A 44 -5.86 6.96 2.78
CA THR A 44 -6.28 6.63 1.41
C THR A 44 -5.06 6.34 0.53
N ALA A 45 -4.03 7.19 0.60
CA ALA A 45 -2.77 6.97 -0.11
C ALA A 45 -2.11 5.65 0.26
N MET A 46 -2.08 5.30 1.55
CA MET A 46 -1.54 4.02 2.01
C MET A 46 -2.34 2.81 1.52
N ILE A 47 -3.66 2.92 1.47
CA ILE A 47 -4.52 1.86 0.91
C ILE A 47 -4.23 1.66 -0.58
N GLU A 48 -4.15 2.73 -1.35
CA GLU A 48 -3.83 2.69 -2.78
C GLU A 48 -2.45 2.08 -3.04
N LEU A 49 -1.43 2.47 -2.28
CA LEU A 49 -0.09 1.90 -2.35
C LEU A 49 -0.07 0.41 -2.02
N LEU A 50 -0.80 -0.01 -0.99
CA LEU A 50 -0.90 -1.42 -0.58
C LEU A 50 -1.68 -2.26 -1.60
N ALA A 51 -2.62 -1.66 -2.31
CA ALA A 51 -3.32 -2.27 -3.44
C ALA A 51 -2.46 -2.45 -4.69
N GLY A 52 -1.22 -1.94 -4.69
CA GLY A 52 -0.31 -2.02 -5.85
C GLY A 52 -0.45 -0.84 -6.81
N GLY A 53 -1.21 0.18 -6.44
CA GLY A 53 -1.30 1.45 -7.15
C GLY A 53 -0.10 2.37 -6.90
N SER A 54 -0.15 3.55 -7.49
CA SER A 54 0.82 4.62 -7.31
C SER A 54 0.15 5.92 -6.93
N VAL A 55 0.74 6.67 -6.01
CA VAL A 55 0.18 7.90 -5.46
C VAL A 55 1.07 9.08 -5.81
N LYS A 56 0.48 10.18 -6.28
CA LYS A 56 1.22 11.43 -6.48
C LYS A 56 1.75 11.97 -5.17
N VAL A 57 3.02 12.36 -5.17
CA VAL A 57 3.72 12.90 -3.99
C VAL A 57 4.50 14.13 -4.40
N ASP A 58 4.23 15.25 -3.74
CA ASP A 58 5.07 16.44 -3.85
C ASP A 58 6.27 16.32 -2.90
N THR A 59 7.44 16.02 -3.47
CA THR A 59 8.68 15.89 -2.69
C THR A 59 9.40 17.22 -2.47
N SER A 60 8.90 18.32 -3.04
CA SER A 60 9.61 19.62 -3.03
C SER A 60 9.51 20.34 -1.69
N THR A 61 8.47 20.05 -0.91
CA THR A 61 8.20 20.68 0.40
C THR A 61 8.93 20.01 1.56
N PHE A 62 9.41 18.80 1.34
CA PHE A 62 10.04 18.00 2.41
C PHE A 62 11.36 18.63 2.87
N GLN A 63 11.36 19.11 4.10
CA GLN A 63 12.58 19.48 4.79
C GLN A 63 13.06 18.26 5.56
N ASN A 64 14.33 17.88 5.34
CA ASN A 64 14.94 16.68 5.95
C ASN A 64 15.09 16.81 7.48
N ASP A 65 14.10 17.38 8.13
CA ASP A 65 13.97 17.54 9.57
C ASP A 65 12.94 16.52 10.08
N MET A 66 13.44 15.45 10.69
CA MET A 66 12.64 14.31 11.18
C MET A 66 11.56 14.69 12.22
N ILE A 67 11.43 15.96 12.57
CA ILE A 67 10.66 16.42 13.74
C ILE A 67 9.30 17.00 13.32
N ASN A 68 9.14 17.49 12.12
CA ASN A 68 7.94 18.22 11.71
C ASN A 68 7.37 17.73 10.39
N PHE A 69 6.52 16.71 10.43
CA PHE A 69 5.65 16.37 9.30
C PHE A 69 4.44 17.30 9.30
N SER A 70 4.18 17.95 8.18
CA SER A 70 3.07 18.91 8.02
C SER A 70 1.86 18.29 7.33
N ASP A 71 2.09 17.32 6.45
CA ASP A 71 1.05 16.68 5.65
C ASP A 71 1.41 15.24 5.25
N LYS A 72 0.56 14.64 4.40
CA LYS A 72 0.77 13.27 3.87
C LYS A 72 2.01 13.16 3.00
N ASP A 73 2.33 14.21 2.23
CA ASP A 73 3.42 14.19 1.26
C ASP A 73 4.78 14.16 1.96
N ASP A 74 4.89 14.83 3.11
CA ASP A 74 6.07 14.74 3.98
C ASP A 74 6.28 13.30 4.47
N VAL A 75 5.22 12.62 4.92
CA VAL A 75 5.30 11.22 5.38
C VAL A 75 5.68 10.29 4.24
N LEU A 76 5.04 10.43 3.09
CA LEU A 76 5.33 9.60 1.92
C LEU A 76 6.75 9.84 1.40
N THR A 77 7.21 11.10 1.36
CA THR A 77 8.59 11.45 0.99
C THR A 77 9.60 10.83 1.96
N TYR A 78 9.31 10.86 3.25
CA TYR A 78 10.17 10.21 4.23
C TYR A 78 10.23 8.70 4.05
N LEU A 79 9.11 8.03 3.73
CA LEU A 79 9.08 6.61 3.41
C LEU A 79 9.87 6.29 2.12
N ILE A 80 9.91 7.20 1.14
CA ILE A 80 10.77 7.10 -0.05
C ILE A 80 12.24 7.16 0.37
N HIS A 81 12.64 8.13 1.18
CA HIS A 81 14.02 8.27 1.67
C HIS A 81 14.49 7.06 2.49
N LEU A 82 13.60 6.43 3.26
CA LEU A 82 13.90 5.22 4.01
C LEU A 82 13.92 3.95 3.14
N GLY A 83 13.50 4.05 1.86
CA GLY A 83 13.44 2.91 0.94
C GLY A 83 12.22 2.00 1.11
N TYR A 84 11.20 2.42 1.86
CA TYR A 84 9.92 1.72 1.94
C TYR A 84 9.01 1.97 0.74
N LEU A 85 9.20 3.09 0.06
CA LEU A 85 8.51 3.40 -1.18
C LEU A 85 9.53 3.64 -2.29
N GLY A 86 9.21 3.20 -3.50
CA GLY A 86 9.87 3.62 -4.72
C GLY A 86 9.27 4.95 -5.20
N TYR A 87 10.02 5.70 -6.02
CA TYR A 87 9.56 6.96 -6.58
C TYR A 87 9.85 7.02 -8.08
N ASP A 88 8.82 7.28 -8.86
CA ASP A 88 8.94 7.58 -10.29
C ASP A 88 9.03 9.10 -10.47
N GLN A 89 10.22 9.57 -10.82
CA GLN A 89 10.48 10.99 -10.99
C GLN A 89 9.76 11.61 -12.20
N GLN A 90 9.41 10.82 -13.22
CA GLN A 90 8.73 11.34 -14.42
C GLN A 90 7.24 11.54 -14.16
N GLN A 91 6.65 10.67 -13.38
CA GLN A 91 5.23 10.72 -13.02
C GLN A 91 4.98 11.41 -11.69
N GLU A 92 6.03 11.71 -10.93
CA GLU A 92 5.96 12.26 -9.55
C GLU A 92 5.12 11.38 -8.63
N THR A 93 5.26 10.05 -8.77
CA THR A 93 4.46 9.08 -8.01
C THR A 93 5.31 8.17 -7.15
N ALA A 94 4.81 7.88 -5.95
CA ALA A 94 5.33 6.84 -5.08
C ALA A 94 4.61 5.51 -5.32
N PHE A 95 5.31 4.39 -5.13
CA PHE A 95 4.77 3.04 -5.24
C PHE A 95 5.48 2.08 -4.28
N VAL A 96 4.85 0.95 -3.98
CA VAL A 96 5.48 -0.11 -3.17
C VAL A 96 6.42 -0.94 -4.07
N PRO A 97 7.73 -0.98 -3.79
CA PRO A 97 8.73 -1.52 -4.72
C PRO A 97 8.75 -3.06 -4.80
N ASN A 98 8.26 -3.75 -3.80
CA ASN A 98 8.24 -5.21 -3.76
C ASN A 98 7.25 -5.76 -2.73
N GLU A 99 6.98 -7.07 -2.82
CA GLU A 99 6.02 -7.77 -1.97
C GLU A 99 6.44 -7.82 -0.50
N GLU A 100 7.73 -7.93 -0.21
CA GLU A 100 8.23 -7.97 1.18
C GLU A 100 7.86 -6.67 1.92
N ILE A 101 8.08 -5.53 1.29
CA ILE A 101 7.70 -4.22 1.85
C ILE A 101 6.18 -4.09 1.96
N ARG A 102 5.42 -4.57 0.97
CA ARG A 102 3.96 -4.56 1.03
C ARG A 102 3.44 -5.32 2.24
N LEU A 103 3.96 -6.51 2.50
CA LEU A 103 3.61 -7.32 3.68
C LEU A 103 3.93 -6.59 4.99
N GLU A 104 5.07 -5.93 5.08
CA GLU A 104 5.46 -5.19 6.28
C GLU A 104 4.58 -3.96 6.52
N LEU A 105 4.30 -3.18 5.48
CA LEU A 105 3.38 -2.04 5.58
C LEU A 105 1.96 -2.51 5.95
N THR A 106 1.50 -3.64 5.38
CA THR A 106 0.20 -4.25 5.74
C THR A 106 0.15 -4.64 7.22
N LYS A 107 1.23 -5.24 7.77
CA LYS A 107 1.33 -5.55 9.20
C LYS A 107 1.27 -4.30 10.06
N ALA A 108 1.95 -3.22 9.65
CA ALA A 108 1.96 -1.95 10.35
C ALA A 108 0.56 -1.33 10.44
N VAL A 109 -0.19 -1.35 9.33
CA VAL A 109 -1.58 -0.89 9.26
C VAL A 109 -2.51 -1.76 10.13
N LYS A 110 -2.40 -3.09 10.05
CA LYS A 110 -3.22 -4.03 10.84
C LYS A 110 -3.03 -3.88 12.35
N ARG A 111 -1.82 -3.59 12.83
CA ARG A 111 -1.51 -3.42 14.26
C ARG A 111 -2.34 -2.32 14.93
N LYS A 112 -2.69 -1.26 14.22
CA LYS A 112 -3.46 -0.12 14.72
C LYS A 112 -4.97 -0.27 14.54
N LYS A 113 -5.46 -1.44 14.06
CA LYS A 113 -6.90 -1.70 13.83
C LYS A 113 -7.55 -0.55 13.04
N TRP A 114 -7.01 -0.26 11.88
CA TRP A 114 -7.68 0.64 10.96
C TRP A 114 -9.03 0.01 10.58
N ASN A 115 -10.09 0.51 11.15
CA ASN A 115 -11.43 -0.02 10.90
C ASN A 115 -11.78 0.08 9.42
N GLU A 116 -11.36 1.14 8.76
CA GLU A 116 -11.51 1.35 7.33
C GLU A 116 -10.80 0.26 6.51
N TRP A 117 -9.57 -0.12 6.91
CA TRP A 117 -8.84 -1.21 6.25
C TRP A 117 -9.53 -2.56 6.43
N ILE A 118 -10.03 -2.84 7.64
CA ILE A 118 -10.71 -4.11 7.94
C ILE A 118 -12.03 -4.19 7.17
N SER A 119 -12.79 -3.10 7.11
CA SER A 119 -14.02 -3.01 6.29
C SER A 119 -13.71 -3.26 4.83
N PHE A 120 -12.73 -2.54 4.30
CA PHE A 120 -12.29 -2.63 2.93
C PHE A 120 -11.82 -4.05 2.53
N GLN A 121 -11.03 -4.70 3.37
CA GLN A 121 -10.61 -6.07 3.11
C GLN A 121 -11.80 -7.03 3.06
N ARG A 122 -12.80 -6.86 3.95
CA ARG A 122 -14.02 -7.66 3.94
C ARG A 122 -14.87 -7.42 2.68
N GLU A 123 -14.95 -6.19 2.22
CA GLU A 123 -15.65 -5.84 0.99
C GLU A 123 -14.96 -6.44 -0.23
N SER A 124 -13.64 -6.42 -0.27
CA SER A 124 -12.83 -7.05 -1.32
C SER A 124 -13.00 -8.59 -1.33
N ASP A 125 -13.01 -9.23 -0.15
CA ASP A 125 -13.27 -10.67 -0.06
C ASP A 125 -14.68 -11.01 -0.58
N ALA A 126 -15.69 -10.23 -0.18
CA ALA A 126 -17.06 -10.43 -0.64
C ALA A 126 -17.25 -10.18 -2.14
N LEU A 127 -16.48 -9.22 -2.72
CA LEU A 127 -16.48 -9.00 -4.17
C LEU A 127 -15.83 -10.16 -4.91
N LEU A 128 -14.73 -10.70 -4.38
CA LEU A 128 -14.06 -11.86 -4.96
C LEU A 128 -14.98 -13.09 -4.96
N ASP A 129 -15.66 -13.38 -3.84
CA ASP A 129 -16.62 -14.46 -3.73
C ASP A 129 -17.75 -14.31 -4.75
N ALA A 130 -18.38 -13.11 -4.83
CA ALA A 130 -19.43 -12.82 -5.81
C ALA A 130 -18.94 -13.01 -7.27
N THR A 131 -17.68 -12.67 -7.55
CA THR A 131 -17.09 -12.85 -8.89
C THR A 131 -16.91 -14.34 -9.21
N LEU A 132 -16.44 -15.13 -8.25
CA LEU A 132 -16.24 -16.57 -8.42
C LEU A 132 -17.57 -17.32 -8.54
N ASP A 133 -18.61 -16.84 -7.88
CA ASP A 133 -19.97 -17.38 -7.96
C ASP A 133 -20.70 -16.96 -9.24
N GLY A 134 -20.15 -16.02 -10.01
CA GLY A 134 -20.76 -15.50 -11.24
C GLY A 134 -21.93 -14.56 -10.99
N ASP A 135 -22.07 -13.99 -9.79
CA ASP A 135 -23.11 -13.02 -9.44
C ASP A 135 -22.76 -11.62 -9.96
N ALA A 136 -23.08 -11.40 -11.23
CA ALA A 136 -22.77 -10.15 -11.93
C ALA A 136 -23.46 -8.91 -11.32
N GLU A 137 -24.63 -9.07 -10.71
CA GLU A 137 -25.39 -7.97 -10.09
C GLU A 137 -24.68 -7.47 -8.83
N SER A 138 -24.33 -8.40 -7.92
CA SER A 138 -23.55 -8.10 -6.71
C SER A 138 -22.16 -7.54 -7.03
N VAL A 139 -21.51 -8.03 -8.07
CA VAL A 139 -20.22 -7.50 -8.54
C VAL A 139 -20.35 -6.06 -9.00
N ALA A 140 -21.37 -5.73 -9.82
CA ALA A 140 -21.59 -4.38 -10.34
C ALA A 140 -21.88 -3.39 -9.19
N GLU A 141 -22.76 -3.78 -8.26
CA GLU A 141 -23.14 -2.95 -7.10
C GLU A 141 -21.92 -2.65 -6.22
N LYS A 142 -21.11 -3.66 -5.90
CA LYS A 142 -19.91 -3.49 -5.06
C LYS A 142 -18.83 -2.65 -5.74
N ILE A 143 -18.62 -2.82 -7.04
CA ILE A 143 -17.66 -1.98 -7.79
C ILE A 143 -18.15 -0.53 -7.82
N GLU A 144 -19.46 -0.29 -7.98
CA GLU A 144 -20.03 1.05 -7.96
C GLU A 144 -19.86 1.72 -6.58
N GLU A 145 -20.12 1.00 -5.49
CA GLU A 145 -19.90 1.48 -4.12
C GLU A 145 -18.43 1.87 -3.88
N ILE A 146 -17.50 1.00 -4.24
CA ILE A 146 -16.05 1.27 -4.13
C ILE A 146 -15.68 2.47 -5.00
N HIS A 147 -16.16 2.50 -6.23
CA HIS A 147 -15.94 3.60 -7.14
C HIS A 147 -16.43 4.93 -6.54
N MET A 148 -17.63 4.98 -6.01
CA MET A 148 -18.18 6.21 -5.40
C MET A 148 -17.41 6.62 -4.13
N ALA A 149 -16.97 5.67 -3.32
CA ALA A 149 -16.19 5.95 -2.11
C ALA A 149 -14.82 6.56 -2.42
N TYR A 150 -14.20 6.16 -3.52
CA TYR A 150 -12.83 6.56 -3.86
C TYR A 150 -12.73 7.58 -5.00
N THR A 151 -13.80 7.84 -5.78
CA THR A 151 -13.81 8.86 -6.85
C THR A 151 -13.65 10.28 -6.37
N SER A 152 -14.00 10.59 -5.15
CA SER A 152 -13.72 11.91 -4.57
C SER A 152 -12.23 12.18 -4.38
N VAL A 153 -11.39 11.15 -4.41
CA VAL A 153 -9.95 11.19 -4.16
C VAL A 153 -9.15 10.95 -5.44
N ILE A 154 -9.65 10.11 -6.35
CA ILE A 154 -9.01 9.80 -7.63
C ILE A 154 -9.60 10.72 -8.68
N GLN A 155 -8.83 11.73 -9.13
CA GLN A 155 -9.22 12.52 -10.29
C GLN A 155 -9.11 11.63 -11.53
N TYR A 156 -10.28 11.24 -12.08
CA TYR A 156 -10.38 10.48 -13.31
C TYR A 156 -9.84 11.26 -14.49
N HIS A 157 -8.65 10.91 -14.96
CA HIS A 157 -8.10 11.50 -16.17
C HIS A 157 -7.62 10.47 -17.19
N ASP A 158 -7.52 9.18 -16.82
CA ASP A 158 -7.00 8.16 -17.72
C ASP A 158 -7.39 6.71 -17.34
N GLU A 159 -6.99 5.75 -18.17
CA GLU A 159 -7.17 4.31 -17.99
C GLU A 159 -6.50 3.78 -16.71
N ASN A 160 -5.45 4.45 -16.23
CA ASN A 160 -4.75 4.08 -15.00
C ASN A 160 -5.63 4.26 -13.76
N SER A 161 -6.49 5.28 -13.76
CA SER A 161 -7.43 5.56 -12.66
C SER A 161 -8.46 4.44 -12.50
N LEU A 162 -8.99 3.91 -13.60
CA LEU A 162 -9.91 2.76 -13.58
C LEU A 162 -9.20 1.48 -13.14
N SER A 163 -7.99 1.25 -13.63
CA SER A 163 -7.16 0.12 -13.20
C SER A 163 -6.89 0.15 -11.70
N SER A 164 -6.61 1.34 -11.14
CA SER A 164 -6.40 1.51 -9.70
C SER A 164 -7.65 1.15 -8.90
N VAL A 165 -8.83 1.57 -9.33
CA VAL A 165 -10.10 1.22 -8.66
C VAL A 165 -10.33 -0.29 -8.67
N LEU A 166 -10.13 -0.95 -9.82
CA LEU A 166 -10.28 -2.41 -9.91
C LEU A 166 -9.24 -3.13 -9.06
N THR A 167 -7.99 -2.67 -9.05
CA THR A 167 -6.93 -3.25 -8.22
C THR A 167 -7.25 -3.11 -6.74
N ILE A 168 -7.76 -1.96 -6.34
CA ILE A 168 -8.27 -1.73 -4.99
C ILE A 168 -9.42 -2.68 -4.70
N ALA A 169 -10.43 -2.75 -5.56
CA ALA A 169 -11.61 -3.57 -5.37
C ALA A 169 -11.26 -5.06 -5.19
N TYR A 170 -10.28 -5.57 -5.93
CA TYR A 170 -9.83 -6.96 -5.88
C TYR A 170 -8.54 -7.17 -5.08
N LEU A 171 -8.31 -6.38 -4.05
CA LEU A 171 -7.09 -6.47 -3.23
C LEU A 171 -6.85 -7.86 -2.66
N SER A 172 -7.90 -8.57 -2.26
CA SER A 172 -7.83 -9.95 -1.75
C SER A 172 -7.31 -10.91 -2.82
N ALA A 173 -7.76 -10.78 -4.06
CA ALA A 173 -7.29 -11.62 -5.16
C ALA A 173 -5.79 -11.40 -5.45
N VAL A 174 -5.33 -10.16 -5.40
CA VAL A 174 -3.90 -9.81 -5.59
C VAL A 174 -3.04 -10.48 -4.50
N SER A 175 -3.52 -10.49 -3.26
CA SER A 175 -2.81 -11.14 -2.16
C SER A 175 -2.76 -12.66 -2.29
N TYR A 176 -3.78 -13.29 -2.86
CA TYR A 176 -3.83 -14.75 -3.08
C TYR A 176 -2.91 -15.22 -4.22
N THR A 177 -2.79 -14.46 -5.30
CA THR A 177 -1.98 -14.85 -6.46
C THR A 177 -0.47 -14.83 -6.16
N HIS A 178 -0.03 -14.05 -5.18
CA HIS A 178 1.37 -13.98 -4.76
C HIS A 178 1.78 -15.03 -3.70
N LEU A 179 0.82 -15.74 -3.10
CA LEU A 179 1.11 -16.80 -2.12
C LEU A 179 1.25 -18.21 -2.76
N THR A 180 0.91 -18.34 -4.05
CA THR A 180 0.89 -19.63 -4.78
C THR A 180 1.99 -19.79 -5.80
N LEU A 181 2.96 -18.87 -5.86
CA LEU A 181 4.19 -18.96 -6.66
C LEU A 181 5.42 -19.02 -5.75
#